data_dfa88e94a54202bb14bc4d9317409bf0
#
_entry.id   dfa88e94a54202bb14bc4d9317409bf0
#
_cell.length_a   1.000
_cell.length_b   1.000
_cell.length_c   1.000
_cell.angle_alpha   90.00
_cell.angle_beta   90.00
_cell.angle_gamma   90.00
#
_symmetry.space_group_name_H-M   'P 1'
#
loop_
_entity.id
_entity.type
_entity.pdbx_description
1 polymer ?
#
loop_
_entity_poly.entity_id
_entity_poly.type
_entity_poly.pdbx_seq_one_letter_code
_entity_poly.pdbx_strand_id
1 'polypeptide(L)'
;MSEGPRADRLMRHQESNIGFYLVLLSLMFEFGRPQDFLPPLKAIPFATLLDVSLFVAVLASGKASFANMQTKLWIGLLSFMALWVPFARNNYHAVMLFKDMTLYFFFYLGIVTFVNSTSRMHKLILMWLGVHTVLAVNGMLHQGRGVGGWLGDENDFGMEMNVAIPVAFFMYQGATNKGSKFLYVGLLAVFVMSLIATSSRGGFLGLLAVAAYCWFYSPKKIMSLLLGLCLAGLVLIAAPQEYWDRISSITEDKTMEEGTAGQRVFTWGIGWEMFLDNPMFGVGQGNFPWAIGEYMGGRTWQTKSLAGRQAHSLYFTLLPELGLVGVMIFGAMVYVNYRDTRVKNLVLPTSSGVSARRDEADIQDLQISRATLYGNAILGGMIGYLATSTFISTLYYPTFWIMMALAVALRNTTQAYTVSQPGASAASTFTPKVSLWDRPRPVRLRH
;
A
#
# COMPACT_ATOMS: atom_id res chain seq x y z
N MET A 1 -41.66 -18.92 25.00
CA MET A 1 -40.23 -18.77 25.26
C MET A 1 -39.56 -18.40 23.95
N SER A 2 -39.34 -17.10 23.70
CA SER A 2 -38.76 -16.61 22.45
C SER A 2 -37.42 -15.89 22.76
N GLU A 3 -36.32 -16.66 22.87
CA GLU A 3 -34.97 -16.11 23.01
C GLU A 3 -34.28 -15.84 21.66
N GLY A 4 -35.01 -16.02 20.52
CA GLY A 4 -34.41 -16.01 19.19
C GLY A 4 -33.69 -14.70 18.74
N PRO A 5 -34.27 -13.48 18.85
CA PRO A 5 -33.71 -12.30 18.21
C PRO A 5 -32.47 -11.69 18.93
N ARG A 6 -32.29 -12.00 20.22
CA ARG A 6 -31.20 -11.45 21.05
C ARG A 6 -29.93 -12.30 20.95
N ALA A 7 -30.10 -13.63 20.93
CA ALA A 7 -29.03 -14.58 20.72
C ALA A 7 -28.43 -14.44 19.31
N ASP A 8 -29.27 -14.31 18.28
CA ASP A 8 -28.81 -14.08 16.88
C ASP A 8 -28.07 -12.77 16.72
N ARG A 9 -28.48 -11.69 17.39
CA ARG A 9 -27.76 -10.42 17.38
C ARG A 9 -26.40 -10.50 18.09
N LEU A 10 -26.34 -11.22 19.22
CA LEU A 10 -25.09 -11.43 19.96
C LEU A 10 -24.13 -12.32 19.18
N MET A 11 -24.59 -13.39 18.56
CA MET A 11 -23.77 -14.26 17.69
C MET A 11 -23.26 -13.51 16.45
N ARG A 12 -24.10 -12.73 15.75
CA ARG A 12 -23.67 -11.91 14.62
C ARG A 12 -22.66 -10.83 15.01
N HIS A 13 -22.74 -10.27 16.22
CA HIS A 13 -21.75 -9.32 16.74
C HIS A 13 -20.45 -10.01 17.10
N GLN A 14 -20.49 -11.24 17.63
CA GLN A 14 -19.32 -12.02 18.01
C GLN A 14 -18.56 -12.54 16.78
N GLU A 15 -19.25 -13.08 15.78
CA GLU A 15 -18.67 -13.49 14.50
C GLU A 15 -17.99 -12.32 13.78
N SER A 16 -18.61 -11.12 13.79
CA SER A 16 -17.99 -9.94 13.18
C SER A 16 -16.72 -9.46 13.90
N ASN A 17 -16.58 -9.77 15.19
CA ASN A 17 -15.36 -9.45 15.95
C ASN A 17 -14.24 -10.44 15.68
N ILE A 18 -14.53 -11.74 15.57
CA ILE A 18 -13.53 -12.77 15.25
C ILE A 18 -12.87 -12.47 13.90
N GLY A 19 -13.65 -12.18 12.86
CA GLY A 19 -13.10 -11.80 11.55
C GLY A 19 -12.18 -10.59 11.61
N PHE A 20 -12.53 -9.58 12.41
CA PHE A 20 -11.66 -8.41 12.58
C PHE A 20 -10.36 -8.74 13.33
N TYR A 21 -10.41 -9.60 14.36
CA TYR A 21 -9.20 -10.05 15.04
C TYR A 21 -8.31 -10.92 14.15
N LEU A 22 -8.89 -11.74 13.28
CA LEU A 22 -8.12 -12.45 12.25
C LEU A 22 -7.40 -11.48 11.31
N VAL A 23 -8.04 -10.38 10.88
CA VAL A 23 -7.37 -9.33 10.08
C VAL A 23 -6.17 -8.75 10.82
N LEU A 24 -6.30 -8.44 12.11
CA LEU A 24 -5.20 -7.91 12.91
C LEU A 24 -4.06 -8.93 13.07
N LEU A 25 -4.39 -10.19 13.27
CA LEU A 25 -3.40 -11.28 13.36
C LEU A 25 -2.69 -11.50 12.02
N SER A 26 -3.43 -11.57 10.89
CA SER A 26 -2.80 -11.66 9.56
C SER A 26 -1.84 -10.49 9.31
N LEU A 27 -2.23 -9.25 9.66
CA LEU A 27 -1.34 -8.09 9.57
C LEU A 27 -0.07 -8.28 10.41
N MET A 28 -0.20 -8.75 11.64
CA MET A 28 0.91 -8.97 12.54
C MET A 28 1.88 -10.03 12.01
N PHE A 29 1.37 -11.15 11.47
CA PHE A 29 2.22 -12.22 10.98
C PHE A 29 2.82 -11.94 9.60
N GLU A 30 2.12 -11.20 8.73
CA GLU A 30 2.63 -10.84 7.41
C GLU A 30 3.71 -9.76 7.48
N PHE A 31 3.48 -8.68 8.23
CA PHE A 31 4.42 -7.56 8.35
C PHE A 31 5.31 -7.64 9.59
N GLY A 32 4.75 -7.95 10.75
CA GLY A 32 5.50 -8.00 12.02
C GLY A 32 6.43 -9.20 12.11
N ARG A 33 6.12 -10.27 11.37
CA ARG A 33 6.94 -11.47 11.22
C ARG A 33 7.45 -12.05 12.55
N PRO A 34 6.58 -12.26 13.56
CA PRO A 34 7.01 -12.79 14.87
C PRO A 34 7.70 -14.15 14.76
N GLN A 35 7.42 -14.91 13.70
CA GLN A 35 8.09 -16.17 13.38
C GLN A 35 9.58 -16.01 13.07
N ASP A 36 10.03 -14.85 12.62
CA ASP A 36 11.44 -14.59 12.34
C ASP A 36 12.20 -14.14 13.60
N PHE A 37 11.50 -13.57 14.59
CA PHE A 37 12.06 -13.27 15.92
C PHE A 37 12.09 -14.48 16.85
N LEU A 38 11.12 -15.40 16.70
CA LEU A 38 10.92 -16.55 17.57
C LEU A 38 11.08 -17.85 16.76
N PRO A 39 12.26 -18.49 16.73
CA PRO A 39 12.55 -19.66 15.89
C PRO A 39 11.54 -20.80 15.94
N PRO A 40 10.95 -21.15 17.13
CA PRO A 40 9.93 -22.20 17.19
C PRO A 40 8.70 -21.95 16.34
N LEU A 41 8.36 -20.67 16.06
CA LEU A 41 7.21 -20.31 15.25
C LEU A 41 7.45 -20.53 13.73
N LYS A 42 8.70 -20.65 13.29
CA LYS A 42 9.03 -20.88 11.86
C LYS A 42 8.50 -22.21 11.32
N ALA A 43 8.33 -23.20 12.20
CA ALA A 43 7.81 -24.52 11.80
C ALA A 43 6.35 -24.50 11.36
N ILE A 44 5.60 -23.44 11.73
CA ILE A 44 4.18 -23.31 11.44
C ILE A 44 3.98 -22.18 10.41
N PRO A 45 3.31 -22.43 9.28
CA PRO A 45 3.05 -21.41 8.26
C PRO A 45 1.88 -20.49 8.69
N PHE A 46 2.07 -19.73 9.77
CA PHE A 46 1.02 -18.91 10.39
C PHE A 46 0.35 -17.95 9.42
N ALA A 47 1.11 -17.24 8.58
CA ALA A 47 0.53 -16.31 7.61
C ALA A 47 -0.46 -17.03 6.68
N THR A 48 -0.05 -18.17 6.09
CA THR A 48 -0.92 -19.00 5.24
C THR A 48 -2.18 -19.47 5.97
N LEU A 49 -2.02 -19.99 7.20
CA LEU A 49 -3.15 -20.49 8.00
C LEU A 49 -4.14 -19.37 8.34
N LEU A 50 -3.63 -18.20 8.69
CA LEU A 50 -4.45 -17.03 9.02
C LEU A 50 -5.20 -16.53 7.79
N ASP A 51 -4.55 -16.43 6.64
CA ASP A 51 -5.18 -15.95 5.41
C ASP A 51 -6.26 -16.92 4.91
N VAL A 52 -6.01 -18.23 4.97
CA VAL A 52 -7.03 -19.25 4.66
C VAL A 52 -8.19 -19.18 5.67
N SER A 53 -7.90 -19.06 6.97
CA SER A 53 -8.92 -18.90 8.01
C SER A 53 -9.75 -17.64 7.80
N LEU A 54 -9.11 -16.57 7.36
CA LEU A 54 -9.75 -15.30 7.05
C LEU A 54 -10.69 -15.44 5.85
N PHE A 55 -10.28 -16.15 4.79
CA PHE A 55 -11.13 -16.45 3.64
C PHE A 55 -12.36 -17.28 4.04
N VAL A 56 -12.17 -18.31 4.85
CA VAL A 56 -13.29 -19.11 5.40
C VAL A 56 -14.25 -18.23 6.22
N ALA A 57 -13.71 -17.34 7.06
CA ALA A 57 -14.54 -16.40 7.84
C ALA A 57 -15.30 -15.42 6.94
N VAL A 58 -14.70 -14.94 5.84
CA VAL A 58 -15.38 -14.10 4.84
C VAL A 58 -16.55 -14.84 4.20
N LEU A 59 -16.36 -16.08 3.77
CA LEU A 59 -17.44 -16.90 3.19
C LEU A 59 -18.54 -17.17 4.21
N ALA A 60 -18.19 -17.59 5.42
CA ALA A 60 -19.15 -17.88 6.50
C ALA A 60 -19.96 -16.63 6.91
N SER A 61 -19.39 -15.43 6.78
CA SER A 61 -20.09 -14.20 7.11
C SER A 61 -21.26 -13.87 6.16
N GLY A 62 -21.28 -14.43 4.97
CA GLY A 62 -22.23 -14.08 3.90
C GLY A 62 -22.12 -12.62 3.40
N LYS A 63 -21.05 -11.90 3.80
CA LYS A 63 -20.85 -10.47 3.52
C LYS A 63 -19.78 -10.22 2.43
N ALA A 64 -19.27 -11.27 1.81
CA ALA A 64 -18.29 -11.15 0.74
C ALA A 64 -18.84 -10.24 -0.38
N SER A 65 -18.16 -9.13 -0.64
CA SER A 65 -18.57 -8.21 -1.70
C SER A 65 -17.55 -8.27 -2.85
N PHE A 66 -18.01 -8.80 -3.96
CA PHE A 66 -17.25 -8.82 -5.22
C PHE A 66 -17.65 -7.66 -6.16
N ALA A 67 -18.53 -6.78 -5.70
CA ALA A 67 -19.10 -5.73 -6.54
C ALA A 67 -18.13 -4.56 -6.81
N ASN A 68 -17.16 -4.32 -5.90
CA ASN A 68 -16.24 -3.20 -6.05
C ASN A 68 -15.22 -3.45 -7.19
N MET A 69 -14.83 -2.37 -7.84
CA MET A 69 -13.95 -2.43 -9.03
C MET A 69 -12.57 -3.02 -8.71
N GLN A 70 -12.03 -2.74 -7.52
CA GLN A 70 -10.72 -3.24 -7.11
C GLN A 70 -10.71 -4.77 -6.99
N THR A 71 -11.76 -5.36 -6.39
CA THR A 71 -11.92 -6.82 -6.31
C THR A 71 -12.02 -7.45 -7.70
N LYS A 72 -12.76 -6.82 -8.63
CA LYS A 72 -12.89 -7.31 -10.02
C LYS A 72 -11.56 -7.29 -10.75
N LEU A 73 -10.79 -6.21 -10.60
CA LEU A 73 -9.45 -6.10 -11.20
C LEU A 73 -8.49 -7.14 -10.61
N TRP A 74 -8.58 -7.41 -9.30
CA TRP A 74 -7.74 -8.44 -8.69
C TRP A 74 -8.11 -9.84 -9.17
N ILE A 75 -9.41 -10.17 -9.23
CA ILE A 75 -9.86 -11.44 -9.81
C ILE A 75 -9.39 -11.56 -11.27
N GLY A 76 -9.47 -10.47 -12.05
CA GLY A 76 -8.95 -10.41 -13.42
C GLY A 76 -7.45 -10.71 -13.49
N LEU A 77 -6.65 -10.12 -12.57
CA LEU A 77 -5.22 -10.39 -12.47
C LEU A 77 -4.93 -11.86 -12.11
N LEU A 78 -5.60 -12.39 -11.09
CA LEU A 78 -5.43 -13.80 -10.70
C LEU A 78 -5.86 -14.77 -11.82
N SER A 79 -6.96 -14.47 -12.52
CA SER A 79 -7.39 -15.27 -13.67
C SER A 79 -6.36 -15.23 -14.79
N PHE A 80 -5.81 -14.05 -15.09
CA PHE A 80 -4.72 -13.91 -16.05
C PHE A 80 -3.48 -14.71 -15.65
N MET A 81 -3.04 -14.58 -14.39
CA MET A 81 -1.90 -15.31 -13.87
C MET A 81 -2.11 -16.83 -13.95
N ALA A 82 -3.30 -17.33 -13.56
CA ALA A 82 -3.63 -18.75 -13.61
C ALA A 82 -3.60 -19.30 -15.05
N LEU A 83 -4.21 -18.56 -16.00
CA LEU A 83 -4.25 -18.95 -17.42
C LEU A 83 -2.86 -18.91 -18.05
N TRP A 84 -1.96 -18.02 -17.55
CA TRP A 84 -0.63 -17.86 -18.14
C TRP A 84 0.43 -18.81 -17.55
N VAL A 85 0.14 -19.50 -16.43
CA VAL A 85 1.06 -20.49 -15.82
C VAL A 85 1.61 -21.50 -16.85
N PRO A 86 0.80 -22.15 -17.72
CA PRO A 86 1.33 -23.14 -18.67
C PRO A 86 2.33 -22.56 -19.69
N PHE A 87 2.28 -21.25 -19.93
CA PHE A 87 3.10 -20.55 -20.91
C PHE A 87 4.30 -19.83 -20.28
N ALA A 88 4.35 -19.79 -18.95
CA ALA A 88 5.44 -19.16 -18.20
C ALA A 88 6.75 -19.95 -18.40
N ARG A 89 7.90 -19.24 -18.42
CA ARG A 89 9.21 -19.85 -18.63
C ARG A 89 9.56 -20.91 -17.58
N ASN A 90 9.26 -20.63 -16.32
CA ASN A 90 9.31 -21.58 -15.22
C ASN A 90 7.90 -21.69 -14.60
N ASN A 91 7.18 -22.74 -14.98
CA ASN A 91 5.80 -22.97 -14.56
C ASN A 91 5.68 -23.18 -13.04
N TYR A 92 6.65 -23.89 -12.44
CA TYR A 92 6.66 -24.13 -10.99
C TYR A 92 6.73 -22.82 -10.22
N HIS A 93 7.66 -21.93 -10.61
CA HIS A 93 7.80 -20.63 -9.97
C HIS A 93 6.55 -19.75 -10.17
N ALA A 94 5.96 -19.78 -11.36
CA ALA A 94 4.72 -19.09 -11.67
C ALA A 94 3.54 -19.58 -10.81
N VAL A 95 3.43 -20.89 -10.54
CA VAL A 95 2.41 -21.47 -9.63
C VAL A 95 2.64 -21.02 -8.19
N MET A 96 3.89 -21.04 -7.72
CA MET A 96 4.18 -20.61 -6.35
C MET A 96 3.80 -19.15 -6.14
N LEU A 97 4.13 -18.29 -7.09
CA LEU A 97 3.78 -16.87 -7.02
C LEU A 97 2.25 -16.64 -7.14
N PHE A 98 1.57 -17.37 -8.00
CA PHE A 98 0.11 -17.37 -8.08
C PHE A 98 -0.54 -17.76 -6.74
N LYS A 99 0.00 -18.79 -6.07
CA LYS A 99 -0.44 -19.19 -4.73
C LYS A 99 -0.29 -18.04 -3.73
N ASP A 100 0.89 -17.39 -3.69
CA ASP A 100 1.15 -16.30 -2.75
C ASP A 100 0.22 -15.09 -3.01
N MET A 101 0.01 -14.74 -4.28
CA MET A 101 -0.95 -13.71 -4.69
C MET A 101 -2.40 -14.05 -4.31
N THR A 102 -2.76 -15.34 -4.35
CA THR A 102 -4.08 -15.80 -3.90
C THR A 102 -4.24 -15.65 -2.38
N LEU A 103 -3.20 -15.90 -1.59
CA LEU A 103 -3.22 -15.67 -0.14
C LEU A 103 -3.37 -14.17 0.19
N TYR A 104 -2.65 -13.29 -0.50
CA TYR A 104 -2.84 -11.84 -0.34
C TYR A 104 -4.25 -11.39 -0.74
N PHE A 105 -4.87 -12.04 -1.73
CA PHE A 105 -6.27 -11.79 -2.06
C PHE A 105 -7.22 -12.20 -0.94
N PHE A 106 -6.95 -13.28 -0.22
CA PHE A 106 -7.73 -13.69 0.95
C PHE A 106 -7.62 -12.65 2.07
N PHE A 107 -6.41 -12.17 2.34
CA PHE A 107 -6.19 -11.09 3.30
C PHE A 107 -6.91 -9.80 2.88
N TYR A 108 -6.82 -9.42 1.61
CA TYR A 108 -7.56 -8.29 1.04
C TYR A 108 -9.06 -8.42 1.29
N LEU A 109 -9.67 -9.56 0.97
CA LEU A 109 -11.10 -9.80 1.21
C LEU A 109 -11.48 -9.69 2.68
N GLY A 110 -10.61 -10.16 3.57
CA GLY A 110 -10.77 -10.01 5.01
C GLY A 110 -10.84 -8.55 5.45
N ILE A 111 -9.89 -7.72 5.01
CA ILE A 111 -9.88 -6.28 5.32
C ILE A 111 -11.15 -5.61 4.78
N VAL A 112 -11.49 -5.84 3.51
CA VAL A 112 -12.67 -5.22 2.86
C VAL A 112 -13.98 -5.61 3.54
N THR A 113 -14.07 -6.84 4.08
CA THR A 113 -15.28 -7.37 4.72
C THR A 113 -15.39 -6.95 6.17
N PHE A 114 -14.31 -7.04 6.95
CA PHE A 114 -14.36 -6.88 8.40
C PHE A 114 -13.95 -5.50 8.90
N VAL A 115 -13.26 -4.68 8.09
CA VAL A 115 -12.96 -3.28 8.44
C VAL A 115 -14.11 -2.39 7.93
N ASN A 116 -15.24 -2.47 8.58
CA ASN A 116 -16.52 -1.87 8.17
C ASN A 116 -16.94 -0.64 9.01
N SER A 117 -16.03 -0.09 9.80
CA SER A 117 -16.26 1.12 10.57
C SER A 117 -14.98 1.95 10.73
N THR A 118 -15.14 3.26 10.92
CA THR A 118 -14.03 4.19 11.19
C THR A 118 -13.21 3.77 12.41
N SER A 119 -13.87 3.19 13.45
CA SER A 119 -13.17 2.68 14.63
C SER A 119 -12.27 1.50 14.31
N ARG A 120 -12.73 0.52 13.49
CA ARG A 120 -11.92 -0.62 13.06
C ARG A 120 -10.79 -0.19 12.13
N MET A 121 -11.06 0.75 11.22
CA MET A 121 -10.02 1.36 10.38
C MET A 121 -8.93 2.01 11.24
N HIS A 122 -9.32 2.79 12.25
CA HIS A 122 -8.37 3.40 13.17
C HIS A 122 -7.51 2.37 13.91
N LYS A 123 -8.14 1.31 14.45
CA LYS A 123 -7.42 0.23 15.14
C LYS A 123 -6.44 -0.51 14.22
N LEU A 124 -6.85 -0.76 12.97
CA LEU A 124 -5.98 -1.39 11.98
C LEU A 124 -4.76 -0.51 11.64
N ILE A 125 -4.97 0.80 11.44
CA ILE A 125 -3.88 1.76 11.22
C ILE A 125 -2.94 1.83 12.43
N LEU A 126 -3.47 1.86 13.65
CA LEU A 126 -2.65 1.84 14.86
C LEU A 126 -1.84 0.55 14.99
N MET A 127 -2.44 -0.60 14.70
CA MET A 127 -1.74 -1.89 14.70
C MET A 127 -0.62 -1.89 13.66
N TRP A 128 -0.89 -1.38 12.46
CA TRP A 128 0.13 -1.26 11.42
C TRP A 128 1.29 -0.36 11.83
N LEU A 129 1.01 0.84 12.36
CA LEU A 129 2.06 1.73 12.90
C LEU A 129 2.86 1.06 14.02
N GLY A 130 2.19 0.31 14.92
CA GLY A 130 2.84 -0.44 15.98
C GLY A 130 3.81 -1.51 15.44
N VAL A 131 3.36 -2.30 14.47
CA VAL A 131 4.20 -3.30 13.79
C VAL A 131 5.40 -2.64 13.12
N HIS A 132 5.17 -1.57 12.35
CA HIS A 132 6.27 -0.86 11.68
C HIS A 132 7.23 -0.19 12.66
N THR A 133 6.77 0.19 13.86
CA THR A 133 7.66 0.71 14.90
C THR A 133 8.61 -0.37 15.41
N VAL A 134 8.12 -1.58 15.65
CA VAL A 134 8.98 -2.71 16.03
C VAL A 134 10.00 -3.01 14.93
N LEU A 135 9.55 -3.05 13.68
CA LEU A 135 10.42 -3.25 12.52
C LEU A 135 11.46 -2.14 12.39
N ALA A 136 11.06 -0.88 12.58
CA ALA A 136 11.94 0.29 12.47
C ALA A 136 13.04 0.26 13.53
N VAL A 137 12.70 -0.05 14.78
CA VAL A 137 13.69 -0.21 15.86
C VAL A 137 14.63 -1.36 15.55
N ASN A 138 14.10 -2.51 15.12
CA ASN A 138 14.93 -3.65 14.73
C ASN A 138 15.88 -3.29 13.56
N GLY A 139 15.37 -2.62 12.52
CA GLY A 139 16.17 -2.20 11.38
C GLY A 139 17.33 -1.26 11.76
N MET A 140 17.08 -0.29 12.66
CA MET A 140 18.14 0.58 13.18
C MET A 140 19.23 -0.22 13.92
N LEU A 141 18.86 -1.26 14.66
CA LEU A 141 19.82 -2.11 15.38
C LEU A 141 20.60 -3.06 14.44
N HIS A 142 20.11 -3.30 13.23
CA HIS A 142 20.68 -4.23 12.25
C HIS A 142 21.10 -3.53 10.94
N GLN A 143 21.64 -2.32 11.02
CA GLN A 143 22.21 -1.57 9.90
C GLN A 143 21.20 -1.38 8.74
N GLY A 144 19.95 -1.08 9.06
CA GLY A 144 18.91 -0.84 8.07
C GLY A 144 18.31 -2.08 7.41
N ARG A 145 18.61 -3.28 7.94
CA ARG A 145 18.01 -4.53 7.48
C ARG A 145 16.78 -4.87 8.29
N GLY A 146 15.72 -5.19 7.58
CA GLY A 146 14.49 -5.71 8.19
C GLY A 146 14.61 -7.17 8.64
N VAL A 147 13.48 -7.74 9.04
CA VAL A 147 13.43 -9.11 9.56
C VAL A 147 12.97 -10.06 8.46
N GLY A 148 13.85 -10.94 8.03
CA GLY A 148 13.58 -12.10 7.18
C GLY A 148 12.73 -11.87 5.92
N GLY A 149 12.61 -12.88 5.07
CA GLY A 149 11.78 -12.83 3.88
C GLY A 149 12.04 -11.63 2.97
N TRP A 150 10.98 -11.00 2.49
CA TRP A 150 11.04 -9.85 1.59
C TRP A 150 11.49 -8.54 2.26
N LEU A 151 11.52 -8.46 3.59
CA LEU A 151 12.03 -7.29 4.34
C LEU A 151 13.52 -7.38 4.68
N GLY A 152 14.20 -8.46 4.33
CA GLY A 152 15.61 -8.69 4.72
C GLY A 152 16.63 -7.82 4.00
N ASP A 153 16.28 -7.20 2.86
CA ASP A 153 17.12 -6.27 2.11
C ASP A 153 16.90 -4.83 2.59
N GLU A 154 17.97 -4.02 2.60
CA GLU A 154 17.93 -2.63 3.05
C GLU A 154 17.00 -1.76 2.18
N ASN A 155 16.95 -2.01 0.88
CA ASN A 155 16.13 -1.20 -0.03
C ASN A 155 14.65 -1.52 0.16
N ASP A 156 14.29 -2.81 0.31
CA ASP A 156 12.93 -3.26 0.54
C ASP A 156 12.41 -2.73 1.88
N PHE A 157 13.24 -2.79 2.91
CA PHE A 157 12.92 -2.23 4.21
C PHE A 157 12.77 -0.70 4.17
N GLY A 158 13.65 0.00 3.43
CA GLY A 158 13.54 1.45 3.20
C GLY A 158 12.23 1.85 2.51
N MET A 159 11.74 1.02 1.58
CA MET A 159 10.44 1.22 0.93
C MET A 159 9.30 1.14 1.95
N GLU A 160 9.30 0.15 2.85
CA GLU A 160 8.29 0.04 3.89
C GLU A 160 8.27 1.25 4.84
N MET A 161 9.43 1.80 5.19
CA MET A 161 9.49 3.02 5.98
C MET A 161 8.88 4.21 5.23
N ASN A 162 9.12 4.32 3.92
CA ASN A 162 8.49 5.34 3.08
C ASN A 162 6.95 5.20 2.99
N VAL A 163 6.43 3.99 3.14
CA VAL A 163 4.98 3.75 3.24
C VAL A 163 4.44 4.15 4.61
N ALA A 164 5.18 3.90 5.69
CA ALA A 164 4.75 4.19 7.07
C ALA A 164 4.79 5.69 7.41
N ILE A 165 5.74 6.45 6.87
CA ILE A 165 5.93 7.89 7.15
C ILE A 165 4.65 8.71 6.89
N PRO A 166 3.99 8.67 5.71
CA PRO A 166 2.78 9.45 5.48
C PRO A 166 1.62 9.01 6.37
N VAL A 167 1.55 7.73 6.74
CA VAL A 167 0.52 7.26 7.69
C VAL A 167 0.72 7.94 9.04
N ALA A 168 1.93 7.92 9.61
CA ALA A 168 2.22 8.60 10.87
C ALA A 168 2.01 10.13 10.77
N PHE A 169 2.37 10.75 9.62
CA PHE A 169 2.21 12.18 9.39
C PHE A 169 0.73 12.61 9.38
N PHE A 170 -0.14 11.93 8.66
CA PHE A 170 -1.56 12.28 8.62
C PHE A 170 -2.28 11.91 9.92
N MET A 171 -1.82 10.90 10.66
CA MET A 171 -2.27 10.64 12.02
C MET A 171 -1.88 11.77 12.97
N TYR A 172 -0.68 12.34 12.85
CA TYR A 172 -0.27 13.56 13.58
C TYR A 172 -1.17 14.75 13.26
N GLN A 173 -1.51 14.96 11.98
CA GLN A 173 -2.41 16.05 11.57
C GLN A 173 -3.82 15.93 12.17
N GLY A 174 -4.31 14.70 12.34
CA GLY A 174 -5.61 14.39 12.93
C GLY A 174 -5.62 14.35 14.47
N ALA A 175 -4.46 14.36 15.11
CA ALA A 175 -4.36 14.26 16.57
C ALA A 175 -4.86 15.55 17.26
N THR A 176 -5.75 15.40 18.23
CA THR A 176 -6.34 16.52 18.98
C THR A 176 -5.61 16.80 20.29
N ASN A 177 -5.11 15.77 20.98
CA ASN A 177 -4.42 15.91 22.25
C ASN A 177 -2.88 15.96 22.07
N LYS A 178 -2.19 16.61 23.02
CA LYS A 178 -0.72 16.78 22.99
C LYS A 178 0.03 15.45 23.02
N GLY A 179 -0.44 14.46 23.80
CA GLY A 179 0.19 13.15 23.93
C GLY A 179 0.23 12.41 22.60
N SER A 180 -0.92 12.32 21.87
CA SER A 180 -0.97 11.71 20.56
C SER A 180 -0.10 12.44 19.53
N LYS A 181 -0.03 13.77 19.58
CA LYS A 181 0.85 14.54 18.69
C LYS A 181 2.31 14.20 18.93
N PHE A 182 2.73 14.16 20.20
CA PHE A 182 4.10 13.80 20.57
C PHE A 182 4.43 12.37 20.14
N LEU A 183 3.50 11.42 20.35
CA LEU A 183 3.65 10.04 19.88
C LEU A 183 3.91 9.97 18.36
N TYR A 184 3.06 10.61 17.56
CA TYR A 184 3.21 10.52 16.10
C TYR A 184 4.46 11.27 15.59
N VAL A 185 4.89 12.34 16.23
CA VAL A 185 6.18 12.99 15.92
C VAL A 185 7.34 12.05 16.24
N GLY A 186 7.29 11.35 17.39
CA GLY A 186 8.26 10.32 17.74
C GLY A 186 8.31 9.17 16.71
N LEU A 187 7.14 8.69 16.27
CA LEU A 187 7.07 7.66 15.22
C LEU A 187 7.67 8.15 13.89
N LEU A 188 7.38 9.39 13.50
CA LEU A 188 7.99 9.98 12.30
C LEU A 188 9.51 10.03 12.41
N ALA A 189 10.05 10.45 13.53
CA ALA A 189 11.49 10.47 13.77
C ALA A 189 12.08 9.04 13.69
N VAL A 190 11.43 8.06 14.32
CA VAL A 190 11.87 6.64 14.27
C VAL A 190 11.85 6.10 12.84
N PHE A 191 10.79 6.34 12.07
CA PHE A 191 10.69 5.83 10.69
C PHE A 191 11.70 6.51 9.75
N VAL A 192 11.90 7.83 9.88
CA VAL A 192 12.91 8.55 9.09
C VAL A 192 14.31 8.07 9.45
N MET A 193 14.64 7.95 10.73
CA MET A 193 15.97 7.47 11.16
C MET A 193 16.22 6.02 10.74
N SER A 194 15.19 5.17 10.80
CA SER A 194 15.27 3.79 10.33
C SER A 194 15.51 3.71 8.82
N LEU A 195 14.86 4.58 8.03
CA LEU A 195 15.13 4.70 6.60
C LEU A 195 16.57 5.18 6.33
N ILE A 196 17.07 6.16 7.07
CA ILE A 196 18.45 6.63 6.95
C ILE A 196 19.45 5.51 7.25
N ALA A 197 19.18 4.68 8.27
CA ALA A 197 20.02 3.53 8.61
C ALA A 197 20.15 2.51 7.45
N THR A 198 19.20 2.47 6.51
CA THR A 198 19.29 1.61 5.32
C THR A 198 20.37 2.07 4.33
N SER A 199 20.79 3.32 4.37
CA SER A 199 21.67 3.94 3.38
C SER A 199 21.22 3.72 1.92
N SER A 200 19.90 3.52 1.70
CA SER A 200 19.31 3.26 0.39
C SER A 200 19.11 4.55 -0.40
N ARG A 201 19.77 4.65 -1.56
CA ARG A 201 19.57 5.77 -2.51
C ARG A 201 18.12 5.84 -3.01
N GLY A 202 17.53 4.68 -3.32
CA GLY A 202 16.12 4.58 -3.73
C GLY A 202 15.17 4.97 -2.59
N GLY A 203 15.50 4.56 -1.36
CA GLY A 203 14.79 4.97 -0.15
C GLY A 203 14.81 6.49 0.06
N PHE A 204 15.95 7.13 -0.15
CA PHE A 204 16.09 8.59 -0.06
C PHE A 204 15.22 9.33 -1.11
N LEU A 205 15.24 8.89 -2.37
CA LEU A 205 14.39 9.49 -3.41
C LEU A 205 12.91 9.31 -3.11
N GLY A 206 12.53 8.13 -2.58
CA GLY A 206 11.17 7.87 -2.09
C GLY A 206 10.79 8.80 -0.94
N LEU A 207 11.69 9.06 0.01
CA LEU A 207 11.47 10.01 1.12
C LEU A 207 11.19 11.42 0.61
N LEU A 208 11.94 11.89 -0.39
CA LEU A 208 11.70 13.21 -0.99
C LEU A 208 10.30 13.30 -1.61
N ALA A 209 9.88 12.27 -2.34
CA ALA A 209 8.53 12.20 -2.92
C ALA A 209 7.44 12.21 -1.84
N VAL A 210 7.62 11.44 -0.77
CA VAL A 210 6.72 11.37 0.39
C VAL A 210 6.67 12.72 1.12
N ALA A 211 7.81 13.35 1.38
CA ALA A 211 7.88 14.63 2.05
C ALA A 211 7.18 15.73 1.26
N ALA A 212 7.41 15.77 -0.06
CA ALA A 212 6.71 16.69 -0.96
C ALA A 212 5.19 16.47 -0.95
N TYR A 213 4.75 15.20 -1.02
CA TYR A 213 3.34 14.84 -0.93
C TYR A 213 2.72 15.25 0.42
N CYS A 214 3.35 14.91 1.52
CA CYS A 214 2.89 15.25 2.87
C CYS A 214 2.76 16.77 3.05
N TRP A 215 3.74 17.54 2.59
CA TRP A 215 3.67 19.00 2.62
C TRP A 215 2.55 19.53 1.73
N PHE A 216 2.41 19.03 0.50
CA PHE A 216 1.39 19.50 -0.45
C PHE A 216 -0.03 19.26 0.06
N TYR A 217 -0.31 18.11 0.67
CA TYR A 217 -1.64 17.75 1.19
C TYR A 217 -1.85 18.11 2.65
N SER A 218 -0.85 18.68 3.33
CA SER A 218 -1.02 19.16 4.70
C SER A 218 -1.96 20.37 4.77
N PRO A 219 -2.95 20.38 5.67
CA PRO A 219 -3.77 21.55 5.96
C PRO A 219 -2.98 22.67 6.67
N LYS A 220 -1.87 22.36 7.34
CA LYS A 220 -1.03 23.29 8.10
C LYS A 220 0.37 23.40 7.50
N LYS A 221 0.50 24.10 6.38
CA LYS A 221 1.72 24.20 5.56
C LYS A 221 2.98 24.60 6.37
N ILE A 222 2.90 25.68 7.14
CA ILE A 222 4.04 26.17 7.91
C ILE A 222 4.47 25.16 8.97
N MET A 223 3.50 24.59 9.72
CA MET A 223 3.81 23.59 10.74
C MET A 223 4.44 22.33 10.15
N SER A 224 3.97 21.90 8.99
CA SER A 224 4.53 20.75 8.27
C SER A 224 5.93 21.04 7.74
N LEU A 225 6.17 22.25 7.26
CA LEU A 225 7.51 22.68 6.85
C LEU A 225 8.47 22.70 8.05
N LEU A 226 8.07 23.28 9.17
CA LEU A 226 8.88 23.30 10.40
C LEU A 226 9.19 21.87 10.88
N LEU A 227 8.19 20.98 10.90
CA LEU A 227 8.41 19.57 11.24
C LEU A 227 9.39 18.90 10.28
N GLY A 228 9.23 19.14 8.97
CA GLY A 228 10.16 18.62 7.95
C GLY A 228 11.58 19.13 8.15
N LEU A 229 11.76 20.42 8.45
CA LEU A 229 13.08 21.02 8.76
C LEU A 229 13.68 20.44 10.05
N CYS A 230 12.88 20.21 11.09
CA CYS A 230 13.35 19.55 12.31
C CYS A 230 13.82 18.12 12.04
N LEU A 231 13.06 17.34 11.24
CA LEU A 231 13.45 15.98 10.85
C LEU A 231 14.71 16.00 9.97
N ALA A 232 14.81 16.93 9.03
CA ALA A 232 16.01 17.11 8.22
C ALA A 232 17.24 17.46 9.07
N GLY A 233 17.07 18.37 10.04
CA GLY A 233 18.10 18.70 11.02
C GLY A 233 18.54 17.49 11.86
N LEU A 234 17.60 16.65 12.27
CA LEU A 234 17.91 15.40 12.96
C LEU A 234 18.74 14.46 12.07
N VAL A 235 18.38 14.33 10.79
CA VAL A 235 19.13 13.53 9.81
C VAL A 235 20.55 14.08 9.62
N LEU A 236 20.70 15.41 9.47
CA LEU A 236 22.01 16.05 9.30
C LEU A 236 22.95 15.78 10.49
N ILE A 237 22.41 15.72 11.71
CA ILE A 237 23.21 15.49 12.93
C ILE A 237 23.50 13.99 13.14
N ALA A 238 22.54 13.11 12.84
CA ALA A 238 22.59 11.72 13.26
C ALA A 238 22.99 10.74 12.14
N ALA A 239 22.92 11.13 10.86
CA ALA A 239 23.27 10.26 9.75
C ALA A 239 24.81 10.04 9.70
N PRO A 240 25.28 8.79 9.58
CA PRO A 240 26.70 8.48 9.49
C PRO A 240 27.29 8.98 8.15
N GLN A 241 28.62 9.18 8.11
CA GLN A 241 29.32 9.67 6.91
C GLN A 241 29.07 8.75 5.70
N GLU A 242 29.03 7.45 5.89
CA GLU A 242 28.73 6.45 4.85
C GLU A 242 27.39 6.68 4.15
N TYR A 243 26.39 7.21 4.87
CA TYR A 243 25.13 7.61 4.26
C TYR A 243 25.32 8.75 3.27
N TRP A 244 26.06 9.79 3.66
CA TRP A 244 26.32 10.95 2.80
C TRP A 244 27.16 10.57 1.58
N ASP A 245 28.17 9.73 1.75
CA ASP A 245 28.99 9.21 0.66
C ASP A 245 28.14 8.43 -0.34
N ARG A 246 27.17 7.63 0.12
CA ARG A 246 26.22 6.93 -0.75
C ARG A 246 25.23 7.87 -1.45
N ILE A 247 24.76 8.93 -0.79
CA ILE A 247 23.84 9.90 -1.42
C ILE A 247 24.58 10.76 -2.45
N SER A 248 25.79 11.23 -2.16
CA SER A 248 26.60 12.01 -3.11
C SER A 248 26.91 11.22 -4.39
N SER A 249 27.09 9.90 -4.27
CA SER A 249 27.33 9.03 -5.41
C SER A 249 26.17 8.93 -6.41
N ILE A 250 24.97 9.47 -6.10
CA ILE A 250 23.87 9.54 -7.08
C ILE A 250 24.24 10.42 -8.29
N THR A 251 25.08 11.43 -8.08
CA THR A 251 25.49 12.41 -9.09
C THR A 251 26.85 12.11 -9.72
N GLU A 252 27.54 11.06 -9.29
CA GLU A 252 28.86 10.72 -9.81
C GLU A 252 28.76 9.86 -11.08
N ASP A 253 29.33 10.33 -12.20
CA ASP A 253 29.29 9.64 -13.50
C ASP A 253 29.85 8.21 -13.47
N LYS A 254 30.88 7.96 -12.67
CA LYS A 254 31.50 6.63 -12.53
C LYS A 254 30.54 5.56 -12.01
N THR A 255 29.54 5.93 -11.21
CA THR A 255 28.55 4.98 -10.70
C THR A 255 27.56 4.54 -11.76
N MET A 256 27.38 5.30 -12.84
CA MET A 256 26.54 4.93 -13.97
C MET A 256 27.21 3.90 -14.88
N GLU A 257 28.53 3.90 -14.98
CA GLU A 257 29.28 2.97 -15.84
C GLU A 257 29.74 1.70 -15.13
N GLU A 258 30.08 1.76 -13.84
CA GLU A 258 30.76 0.66 -13.13
C GLU A 258 30.01 0.14 -11.91
N GLY A 259 29.03 0.89 -11.38
CA GLY A 259 28.35 0.59 -10.12
C GLY A 259 27.03 -0.17 -10.26
N THR A 260 26.34 -0.33 -9.14
CA THR A 260 25.01 -0.96 -9.09
C THR A 260 23.94 -0.22 -9.91
N ALA A 261 24.13 1.08 -10.17
CA ALA A 261 23.23 1.86 -11.03
C ALA A 261 23.38 1.43 -12.49
N GLY A 262 24.62 1.32 -13.01
CA GLY A 262 24.87 0.85 -14.37
C GLY A 262 24.41 -0.59 -14.58
N GLN A 263 24.61 -1.47 -13.60
CA GLN A 263 24.08 -2.83 -13.65
C GLN A 263 22.55 -2.85 -13.80
N ARG A 264 21.84 -1.96 -13.09
CA ARG A 264 20.36 -1.85 -13.22
C ARG A 264 19.97 -1.38 -14.61
N VAL A 265 20.61 -0.32 -15.14
CA VAL A 265 20.31 0.19 -16.48
C VAL A 265 20.53 -0.91 -17.54
N PHE A 266 21.64 -1.66 -17.44
CA PHE A 266 21.90 -2.81 -18.31
C PHE A 266 20.81 -3.87 -18.19
N THR A 267 20.41 -4.25 -16.96
CA THR A 267 19.35 -5.22 -16.67
C THR A 267 17.99 -4.74 -17.20
N TRP A 268 17.71 -3.45 -17.10
CA TRP A 268 16.47 -2.84 -17.63
C TRP A 268 16.43 -2.87 -19.16
N GLY A 269 17.60 -2.67 -19.82
CA GLY A 269 17.73 -2.83 -21.27
C GLY A 269 17.33 -4.25 -21.72
N ILE A 270 17.81 -5.27 -21.01
CA ILE A 270 17.42 -6.67 -21.26
C ILE A 270 15.94 -6.89 -20.97
N GLY A 271 15.40 -6.33 -19.88
CA GLY A 271 13.97 -6.39 -19.58
C GLY A 271 13.12 -5.74 -20.65
N TRP A 272 13.60 -4.67 -21.29
CA TRP A 272 12.94 -4.05 -22.41
C TRP A 272 12.92 -4.96 -23.66
N GLU A 273 14.01 -5.64 -23.96
CA GLU A 273 14.07 -6.64 -25.05
C GLU A 273 13.08 -7.78 -24.79
N MET A 274 13.02 -8.31 -23.54
CA MET A 274 12.02 -9.32 -23.16
C MET A 274 10.59 -8.86 -23.41
N PHE A 275 10.30 -7.61 -23.08
CA PHE A 275 8.98 -7.02 -23.30
C PHE A 275 8.67 -6.88 -24.80
N LEU A 276 9.61 -6.44 -25.62
CA LEU A 276 9.41 -6.31 -27.07
C LEU A 276 9.11 -7.64 -27.74
N ASP A 277 9.71 -8.74 -27.27
CA ASP A 277 9.46 -10.07 -27.79
C ASP A 277 8.14 -10.68 -27.26
N ASN A 278 7.68 -10.25 -26.08
CA ASN A 278 6.47 -10.77 -25.44
C ASN A 278 5.52 -9.64 -25.01
N PRO A 279 5.08 -8.73 -25.92
CA PRO A 279 4.49 -7.46 -25.53
C PRO A 279 3.12 -7.58 -24.87
N MET A 280 2.32 -8.58 -25.21
CA MET A 280 0.94 -8.69 -24.74
C MET A 280 0.85 -9.30 -23.34
N PHE A 281 1.55 -10.40 -23.09
CA PHE A 281 1.35 -11.22 -21.90
C PHE A 281 2.61 -11.43 -21.07
N GLY A 282 3.77 -11.04 -21.59
CA GLY A 282 5.06 -11.20 -20.94
C GLY A 282 5.57 -12.64 -20.89
N VAL A 283 6.71 -12.85 -20.22
CA VAL A 283 7.36 -14.15 -20.04
C VAL A 283 6.77 -14.99 -18.89
N GLY A 284 5.77 -14.45 -18.20
CA GLY A 284 5.09 -15.06 -17.04
C GLY A 284 5.51 -14.41 -15.71
N GLN A 285 4.57 -14.45 -14.76
CA GLN A 285 4.78 -13.90 -13.41
C GLN A 285 5.99 -14.53 -12.71
N GLY A 286 6.84 -13.68 -12.12
CA GLY A 286 8.04 -14.09 -11.39
C GLY A 286 9.13 -14.69 -12.28
N ASN A 287 9.03 -14.56 -13.60
CA ASN A 287 9.90 -15.25 -14.54
C ASN A 287 11.06 -14.40 -15.08
N PHE A 288 11.17 -13.13 -14.71
CA PHE A 288 12.30 -12.30 -15.11
C PHE A 288 13.67 -12.94 -14.80
N PRO A 289 13.93 -13.44 -13.57
CA PRO A 289 15.21 -14.07 -13.24
C PRO A 289 15.50 -15.35 -14.06
N TRP A 290 14.46 -16.04 -14.47
CA TRP A 290 14.59 -17.28 -15.25
C TRP A 290 14.81 -17.02 -16.74
N ALA A 291 14.26 -15.93 -17.26
CA ALA A 291 14.38 -15.55 -18.66
C ALA A 291 15.66 -14.75 -18.97
N ILE A 292 16.14 -13.91 -18.04
CA ILE A 292 17.25 -12.95 -18.30
C ILE A 292 18.49 -13.62 -18.89
N GLY A 293 18.84 -14.84 -18.47
CA GLY A 293 20.02 -15.56 -18.96
C GLY A 293 20.00 -15.81 -20.47
N GLU A 294 18.82 -16.06 -21.04
CA GLU A 294 18.63 -16.30 -22.47
C GLU A 294 18.75 -15.02 -23.28
N TYR A 295 18.12 -13.94 -22.79
CA TYR A 295 18.16 -12.62 -23.41
C TYR A 295 19.53 -11.95 -23.30
N MET A 296 20.41 -12.42 -22.42
CA MET A 296 21.79 -11.95 -22.39
C MET A 296 22.56 -12.34 -23.66
N GLY A 297 22.25 -13.46 -24.31
CA GLY A 297 22.88 -13.88 -25.58
C GLY A 297 24.40 -13.88 -25.54
N GLY A 298 25.00 -14.28 -24.39
CA GLY A 298 26.43 -14.21 -24.15
C GLY A 298 26.96 -12.85 -23.67
N ARG A 299 26.15 -11.80 -23.65
CA ARG A 299 26.51 -10.50 -23.04
C ARG A 299 26.74 -10.67 -21.54
N THR A 300 27.68 -9.96 -21.00
CA THR A 300 27.99 -9.94 -19.56
C THR A 300 28.06 -8.52 -19.04
N TRP A 301 27.74 -8.32 -17.78
CA TRP A 301 28.03 -7.09 -17.08
C TRP A 301 29.38 -7.22 -16.38
N GLN A 302 30.40 -6.47 -16.82
CA GLN A 302 31.75 -6.54 -16.25
C GLN A 302 32.23 -8.00 -16.04
N THR A 303 32.14 -8.83 -17.06
CA THR A 303 32.49 -10.26 -17.06
C THR A 303 31.56 -11.17 -16.22
N LYS A 304 30.52 -10.62 -15.56
CA LYS A 304 29.57 -11.39 -14.74
C LYS A 304 28.30 -11.71 -15.50
N SER A 305 27.84 -12.95 -15.40
CA SER A 305 26.49 -13.32 -15.83
C SER A 305 25.46 -12.75 -14.83
N LEU A 306 24.37 -12.21 -15.34
CA LEU A 306 23.23 -11.76 -14.53
C LEU A 306 22.09 -12.78 -14.51
N ALA A 307 22.28 -14.00 -15.00
CA ALA A 307 21.29 -15.07 -14.91
C ALA A 307 20.84 -15.27 -13.45
N GLY A 308 19.54 -15.37 -13.25
CA GLY A 308 18.94 -15.48 -11.90
C GLY A 308 18.78 -14.15 -11.16
N ARG A 309 19.20 -13.01 -11.72
CA ARG A 309 19.06 -11.70 -11.09
C ARG A 309 17.71 -11.07 -11.33
N GLN A 310 17.21 -10.37 -10.31
CA GLN A 310 16.00 -9.55 -10.38
C GLN A 310 16.24 -8.26 -11.18
N ALA A 311 15.17 -7.67 -11.72
CA ALA A 311 15.22 -6.39 -12.43
C ALA A 311 15.60 -5.21 -11.51
N HIS A 312 15.41 -5.34 -10.21
CA HIS A 312 15.52 -4.24 -9.25
C HIS A 312 14.72 -2.99 -9.66
N SER A 313 13.53 -3.20 -10.20
CA SER A 313 12.52 -2.19 -10.52
C SER A 313 11.17 -2.86 -10.66
N LEU A 314 10.15 -2.30 -9.99
CA LEU A 314 8.76 -2.72 -10.17
C LEU A 314 8.34 -2.63 -11.66
N TYR A 315 8.71 -1.55 -12.32
CA TYR A 315 8.27 -1.28 -13.70
C TYR A 315 8.96 -2.21 -14.70
N PHE A 316 10.26 -2.45 -14.53
CA PHE A 316 11.02 -3.41 -15.32
C PHE A 316 10.88 -4.87 -14.84
N THR A 317 10.04 -5.12 -13.84
CA THR A 317 9.48 -6.44 -13.51
C THR A 317 8.12 -6.60 -14.19
N LEU A 318 7.25 -5.59 -14.04
CA LEU A 318 5.86 -5.61 -14.54
C LEU A 318 5.79 -5.77 -16.07
N LEU A 319 6.56 -4.96 -16.80
CA LEU A 319 6.55 -4.95 -18.27
C LEU A 319 6.96 -6.32 -18.88
N PRO A 320 8.13 -6.88 -18.57
CA PRO A 320 8.55 -8.14 -19.18
C PRO A 320 7.80 -9.37 -18.64
N GLU A 321 7.34 -9.35 -17.38
CA GLU A 321 6.67 -10.52 -16.79
C GLU A 321 5.19 -10.63 -17.15
N LEU A 322 4.45 -9.51 -17.21
CA LEU A 322 2.99 -9.50 -17.40
C LEU A 322 2.54 -8.77 -18.66
N GLY A 323 3.45 -8.17 -19.41
CA GLY A 323 3.15 -7.47 -20.66
C GLY A 323 2.17 -6.31 -20.51
N LEU A 324 1.58 -5.87 -21.61
CA LEU A 324 0.60 -4.78 -21.65
C LEU A 324 -0.68 -5.11 -20.85
N VAL A 325 -1.11 -6.37 -20.83
CA VAL A 325 -2.29 -6.78 -20.05
C VAL A 325 -2.04 -6.53 -18.55
N GLY A 326 -0.88 -6.95 -18.03
CA GLY A 326 -0.51 -6.69 -16.65
C GLY A 326 -0.38 -5.21 -16.33
N VAL A 327 0.23 -4.43 -17.23
CA VAL A 327 0.36 -2.97 -17.10
C VAL A 327 -1.00 -2.28 -17.03
N MET A 328 -1.95 -2.67 -17.89
CA MET A 328 -3.29 -2.10 -17.88
C MET A 328 -4.04 -2.43 -16.59
N ILE A 329 -3.97 -3.68 -16.12
CA ILE A 329 -4.63 -4.08 -14.86
C ILE A 329 -3.97 -3.33 -13.69
N PHE A 330 -2.65 -3.32 -13.60
CA PHE A 330 -1.91 -2.62 -12.53
C PHE A 330 -2.23 -1.13 -12.52
N GLY A 331 -2.17 -0.47 -13.67
CA GLY A 331 -2.50 0.94 -13.82
C GLY A 331 -3.96 1.25 -13.42
N ALA A 332 -4.91 0.39 -13.83
CA ALA A 332 -6.30 0.50 -13.41
C ALA A 332 -6.46 0.33 -11.88
N MET A 333 -5.72 -0.59 -11.26
CA MET A 333 -5.73 -0.78 -9.80
C MET A 333 -5.20 0.47 -9.06
N VAL A 334 -4.10 1.06 -9.54
CA VAL A 334 -3.55 2.31 -8.98
C VAL A 334 -4.55 3.46 -9.13
N TYR A 335 -5.18 3.59 -10.29
CA TYR A 335 -6.21 4.60 -10.54
C TYR A 335 -7.44 4.43 -9.61
N VAL A 336 -7.92 3.19 -9.44
CA VAL A 336 -9.04 2.89 -8.54
C VAL A 336 -8.66 3.19 -7.09
N ASN A 337 -7.42 2.86 -6.67
CA ASN A 337 -6.91 3.23 -5.35
C ASN A 337 -6.94 4.76 -5.14
N TYR A 338 -6.41 5.51 -6.09
CA TYR A 338 -6.47 6.99 -6.07
C TYR A 338 -7.90 7.49 -5.94
N ARG A 339 -8.83 6.98 -6.75
CA ARG A 339 -10.25 7.37 -6.73
C ARG A 339 -10.90 7.07 -5.38
N ASP A 340 -10.67 5.87 -4.83
CA ASP A 340 -11.32 5.37 -3.62
C ASP A 340 -10.76 6.02 -2.33
N THR A 341 -9.54 6.57 -2.38
CA THR A 341 -8.96 7.37 -1.30
C THR A 341 -9.39 8.84 -1.30
N ARG A 342 -10.00 9.34 -2.40
CA ARG A 342 -10.48 10.72 -2.48
C ARG A 342 -11.89 10.85 -1.88
N VAL A 343 -11.96 11.02 -0.57
CA VAL A 343 -13.21 11.10 0.20
C VAL A 343 -14.18 12.17 -0.30
N LYS A 344 -13.69 13.29 -0.82
CA LYS A 344 -14.53 14.34 -1.43
C LYS A 344 -15.40 13.84 -2.58
N ASN A 345 -14.96 12.79 -3.27
CA ASN A 345 -15.69 12.16 -4.37
C ASN A 345 -16.72 11.13 -3.88
N LEU A 346 -16.66 10.76 -2.61
CA LEU A 346 -17.48 9.72 -1.99
C LEU A 346 -18.68 10.29 -1.22
N VAL A 347 -18.59 11.55 -0.81
CA VAL A 347 -19.64 12.24 -0.06
C VAL A 347 -20.59 12.91 -1.03
N LEU A 348 -21.83 12.45 -1.09
CA LEU A 348 -22.88 13.13 -1.85
C LEU A 348 -23.16 14.50 -1.20
N PRO A 349 -23.35 15.59 -1.99
CA PRO A 349 -23.78 16.86 -1.45
C PRO A 349 -25.12 16.64 -0.72
N THR A 350 -25.15 16.94 0.56
CA THR A 350 -26.39 16.94 1.34
C THR A 350 -27.31 17.97 0.71
N SER A 351 -28.49 17.54 0.20
CA SER A 351 -29.52 18.46 -0.23
C SER A 351 -29.90 19.33 0.98
N SER A 352 -29.58 20.61 0.89
CA SER A 352 -29.86 21.63 1.90
C SER A 352 -31.37 21.83 2.08
N GLY A 353 -32.02 20.95 2.80
CA GLY A 353 -33.47 20.97 2.95
C GLY A 353 -34.06 20.46 4.26
N VAL A 354 -33.24 19.79 5.09
CA VAL A 354 -33.68 19.33 6.40
C VAL A 354 -32.74 19.92 7.44
N SER A 355 -33.28 20.63 8.42
CA SER A 355 -32.52 21.16 9.55
C SER A 355 -31.95 20.00 10.37
N ALA A 356 -30.77 19.50 9.92
CA ALA A 356 -29.96 18.60 10.74
C ALA A 356 -29.67 19.34 12.05
N ARG A 357 -29.84 18.68 13.19
CA ARG A 357 -29.44 19.24 14.47
C ARG A 357 -27.96 19.60 14.35
N ARG A 358 -27.55 20.72 14.88
CA ARG A 358 -26.17 21.25 14.81
C ARG A 358 -25.13 20.18 15.19
N ASP A 359 -25.45 19.39 16.21
CA ASP A 359 -24.61 18.29 16.71
C ASP A 359 -24.38 17.18 15.67
N GLU A 360 -25.36 16.88 14.82
CA GLU A 360 -25.25 15.86 13.78
C GLU A 360 -24.36 16.33 12.61
N ALA A 361 -24.44 17.61 12.25
CA ALA A 361 -23.59 18.23 11.25
C ALA A 361 -22.12 18.27 11.71
N ASP A 362 -21.87 18.65 12.96
CA ASP A 362 -20.52 18.68 13.54
C ASP A 362 -19.86 17.27 13.58
N ILE A 363 -20.65 16.24 13.91
CA ILE A 363 -20.18 14.85 13.89
C ILE A 363 -19.85 14.40 12.47
N GLN A 364 -20.68 14.75 11.49
CA GLN A 364 -20.45 14.43 10.09
C GLN A 364 -19.17 15.07 9.55
N ASP A 365 -18.96 16.36 9.81
CA ASP A 365 -17.76 17.07 9.40
C ASP A 365 -16.49 16.48 10.02
N LEU A 366 -16.57 16.06 11.28
CA LEU A 366 -15.45 15.37 11.94
C LEU A 366 -15.13 14.01 11.29
N GLN A 367 -16.16 13.23 10.92
CA GLN A 367 -15.98 11.93 10.27
C GLN A 367 -15.39 12.09 8.85
N ILE A 368 -15.89 13.05 8.06
CA ILE A 368 -15.36 13.40 6.73
C ILE A 368 -13.90 13.85 6.84
N SER A 369 -13.58 14.69 7.82
CA SER A 369 -12.23 15.16 8.07
C SER A 369 -11.28 14.00 8.39
N ARG A 370 -11.67 13.07 9.27
CA ARG A 370 -10.89 11.86 9.59
C ARG A 370 -10.72 10.94 8.39
N ALA A 371 -11.78 10.68 7.64
CA ALA A 371 -11.72 9.87 6.43
C ALA A 371 -10.79 10.49 5.38
N THR A 372 -10.78 11.82 5.24
CA THR A 372 -9.84 12.55 4.36
C THR A 372 -8.39 12.35 4.79
N LEU A 373 -8.10 12.38 6.09
CA LEU A 373 -6.75 12.13 6.61
C LEU A 373 -6.32 10.69 6.34
N TYR A 374 -7.19 9.70 6.54
CA TYR A 374 -6.89 8.30 6.19
C TYR A 374 -6.69 8.12 4.69
N GLY A 375 -7.50 8.75 3.86
CA GLY A 375 -7.32 8.72 2.40
C GLY A 375 -5.97 9.30 1.97
N ASN A 376 -5.57 10.44 2.55
CA ASN A 376 -4.26 11.03 2.30
C ASN A 376 -3.11 10.15 2.84
N ALA A 377 -3.30 9.48 3.99
CA ALA A 377 -2.32 8.55 4.54
C ALA A 377 -2.08 7.36 3.59
N ILE A 378 -3.16 6.71 3.14
CA ILE A 378 -3.11 5.56 2.22
C ILE A 378 -2.50 5.98 0.88
N LEU A 379 -2.92 7.10 0.32
CA LEU A 379 -2.39 7.60 -0.95
C LEU A 379 -0.92 8.01 -0.84
N GLY A 380 -0.53 8.63 0.28
CA GLY A 380 0.86 8.95 0.57
C GLY A 380 1.74 7.71 0.68
N GLY A 381 1.25 6.66 1.35
CA GLY A 381 1.90 5.34 1.39
C GLY A 381 2.05 4.73 0.00
N MET A 382 1.03 4.82 -0.85
CA MET A 382 1.10 4.36 -2.24
C MET A 382 2.15 5.14 -3.05
N ILE A 383 2.27 6.45 -2.85
CA ILE A 383 3.30 7.27 -3.51
C ILE A 383 4.69 6.87 -3.02
N GLY A 384 4.87 6.65 -1.70
CA GLY A 384 6.12 6.15 -1.14
C GLY A 384 6.52 4.80 -1.73
N TYR A 385 5.55 3.87 -1.81
CA TYR A 385 5.74 2.58 -2.45
C TYR A 385 6.16 2.74 -3.92
N LEU A 386 5.38 3.41 -4.76
CA LEU A 386 5.64 3.54 -6.20
C LEU A 386 6.97 4.25 -6.50
N ALA A 387 7.29 5.33 -5.76
CA ALA A 387 8.52 6.07 -5.95
C ALA A 387 9.76 5.25 -5.58
N THR A 388 9.75 4.57 -4.44
CA THR A 388 10.88 3.73 -4.00
C THR A 388 11.02 2.50 -4.89
N SER A 389 9.90 1.91 -5.31
CA SER A 389 9.85 0.71 -6.16
C SER A 389 10.36 0.93 -7.59
N THR A 390 10.69 2.17 -7.97
CA THR A 390 11.45 2.43 -9.21
C THR A 390 12.79 1.68 -9.21
N PHE A 391 13.35 1.43 -8.04
CA PHE A 391 14.67 0.82 -7.86
C PHE A 391 14.64 -0.54 -7.18
N ILE A 392 13.45 -1.17 -7.05
CA ILE A 392 13.25 -2.44 -6.33
C ILE A 392 12.18 -3.28 -7.03
N SER A 393 12.35 -4.61 -7.10
CA SER A 393 11.38 -5.56 -7.69
C SER A 393 10.28 -5.91 -6.70
N THR A 394 9.36 -5.00 -6.43
CA THR A 394 8.35 -5.13 -5.38
C THR A 394 6.95 -5.53 -5.88
N LEU A 395 6.79 -5.85 -7.17
CA LEU A 395 5.49 -6.08 -7.81
C LEU A 395 4.60 -7.06 -7.03
N TYR A 396 5.19 -8.07 -6.42
CA TYR A 396 4.49 -9.14 -5.72
C TYR A 396 4.59 -9.02 -4.18
N TYR A 397 4.96 -7.87 -3.64
CA TYR A 397 5.03 -7.65 -2.19
C TYR A 397 3.64 -7.32 -1.61
N PRO A 398 3.35 -7.76 -0.38
CA PRO A 398 2.02 -7.61 0.23
C PRO A 398 1.58 -6.17 0.39
N THR A 399 2.53 -5.23 0.53
CA THR A 399 2.27 -3.81 0.80
C THR A 399 1.35 -3.17 -0.22
N PHE A 400 1.61 -3.36 -1.52
CA PHE A 400 0.75 -2.82 -2.58
C PHE A 400 -0.69 -3.32 -2.42
N TRP A 401 -0.86 -4.60 -2.20
CA TRP A 401 -2.16 -5.28 -2.16
C TRP A 401 -2.98 -4.87 -0.94
N ILE A 402 -2.32 -4.64 0.19
CA ILE A 402 -2.98 -4.16 1.41
C ILE A 402 -3.38 -2.69 1.29
N MET A 403 -2.58 -1.85 0.63
CA MET A 403 -2.99 -0.47 0.32
C MET A 403 -4.28 -0.41 -0.50
N MET A 404 -4.48 -1.35 -1.44
CA MET A 404 -5.73 -1.49 -2.19
C MET A 404 -6.90 -1.85 -1.26
N ALA A 405 -6.70 -2.79 -0.33
CA ALA A 405 -7.71 -3.19 0.64
C ALA A 405 -8.13 -2.02 1.56
N LEU A 406 -7.16 -1.25 2.05
CA LEU A 406 -7.41 -0.09 2.91
C LEU A 406 -8.21 1.00 2.18
N ALA A 407 -7.92 1.25 0.90
CA ALA A 407 -8.66 2.22 0.10
C ALA A 407 -10.14 1.81 -0.08
N VAL A 408 -10.40 0.53 -0.39
CA VAL A 408 -11.76 0.00 -0.51
C VAL A 408 -12.48 0.02 0.83
N ALA A 409 -11.84 -0.40 1.93
CA ALA A 409 -12.43 -0.36 3.26
C ALA A 409 -12.76 1.09 3.68
N LEU A 410 -11.89 2.06 3.38
CA LEU A 410 -12.14 3.48 3.62
C LEU A 410 -13.37 3.96 2.84
N ARG A 411 -13.46 3.65 1.55
CA ARG A 411 -14.62 3.98 0.72
C ARG A 411 -15.90 3.38 1.30
N ASN A 412 -15.90 2.08 1.63
CA ASN A 412 -17.08 1.40 2.14
C ASN A 412 -17.55 2.00 3.48
N THR A 413 -16.62 2.30 4.39
CA THR A 413 -16.96 2.93 5.68
C THR A 413 -17.52 4.35 5.51
N THR A 414 -16.99 5.11 4.56
CA THR A 414 -17.45 6.47 4.27
C THR A 414 -18.82 6.47 3.62
N GLN A 415 -19.08 5.58 2.65
CA GLN A 415 -20.38 5.46 1.97
C GLN A 415 -21.48 4.95 2.92
N ALA A 416 -21.18 3.98 3.79
CA ALA A 416 -22.15 3.49 4.78
C ALA A 416 -22.63 4.60 5.73
N TYR A 417 -21.75 5.55 6.05
CA TYR A 417 -22.08 6.69 6.89
C TYR A 417 -23.01 7.68 6.20
N THR A 418 -22.83 7.93 4.89
CA THR A 418 -23.68 8.84 4.12
C THR A 418 -25.09 8.28 3.83
N VAL A 419 -25.23 6.96 3.70
CA VAL A 419 -26.52 6.28 3.43
C VAL A 419 -27.37 6.10 4.68
N SER A 420 -26.78 5.98 5.85
CA SER A 420 -27.50 5.77 7.12
C SER A 420 -28.22 7.00 7.69
N GLN A 421 -28.14 8.14 7.03
CA GLN A 421 -28.84 9.38 7.43
C GLN A 421 -30.32 9.36 7.01
N PRO A 422 -31.28 9.66 7.92
CA PRO A 422 -32.72 9.68 7.60
C PRO A 422 -33.08 10.89 6.73
N GLY A 423 -32.94 10.77 5.46
CA GLY A 423 -33.18 11.78 4.43
C GLY A 423 -32.67 11.36 3.05
N ALA A 424 -31.74 10.40 2.99
CA ALA A 424 -31.15 9.94 1.72
C ALA A 424 -32.03 8.89 0.99
N SER A 425 -33.05 8.34 1.64
CA SER A 425 -33.87 7.23 1.09
C SER A 425 -34.86 7.64 0.00
N ALA A 426 -35.10 8.93 -0.24
CA ALA A 426 -36.09 9.40 -1.22
C ALA A 426 -35.54 9.76 -2.60
N ALA A 427 -34.22 9.72 -2.80
CA ALA A 427 -33.58 10.21 -4.04
C ALA A 427 -32.98 9.09 -4.94
N SER A 428 -33.18 7.81 -4.61
CA SER A 428 -32.48 6.71 -5.30
C SER A 428 -33.15 6.16 -6.56
N THR A 429 -34.15 6.85 -7.15
CA THR A 429 -34.79 6.41 -8.41
C THR A 429 -34.52 7.31 -9.61
N PHE A 430 -33.59 8.24 -9.52
CA PHE A 430 -33.24 9.06 -10.68
C PHE A 430 -31.78 8.87 -11.09
N THR A 431 -31.54 8.14 -12.16
CA THR A 431 -30.26 8.09 -12.86
C THR A 431 -30.14 9.29 -13.79
N PRO A 432 -29.36 10.33 -13.47
CA PRO A 432 -29.01 11.34 -14.49
C PRO A 432 -27.88 10.79 -15.34
N LYS A 433 -28.12 10.65 -16.64
CA LYS A 433 -27.07 10.62 -17.64
C LYS A 433 -26.35 11.98 -17.60
N VAL A 434 -25.27 12.11 -16.87
CA VAL A 434 -24.41 13.30 -16.94
C VAL A 434 -23.53 13.14 -18.17
N SER A 435 -23.77 13.97 -19.17
CA SER A 435 -22.92 14.16 -20.33
C SER A 435 -21.59 14.78 -19.89
N LEU A 436 -20.48 14.30 -20.47
CA LEU A 436 -19.11 14.74 -20.18
C LEU A 436 -18.84 16.23 -20.57
N TRP A 437 -19.83 16.99 -21.04
CA TRP A 437 -19.66 18.31 -21.61
C TRP A 437 -20.28 19.48 -20.84
N ASP A 438 -20.98 19.25 -19.73
CA ASP A 438 -21.57 20.33 -18.93
C ASP A 438 -20.61 20.78 -17.82
N ARG A 439 -19.62 21.60 -18.14
CA ARG A 439 -18.86 22.40 -17.18
C ARG A 439 -19.58 23.71 -16.88
N PRO A 440 -19.87 24.05 -15.61
CA PRO A 440 -20.37 25.41 -15.30
C PRO A 440 -19.26 26.45 -15.54
N ARG A 441 -19.59 27.51 -16.21
CA ARG A 441 -18.72 28.67 -16.47
C ARG A 441 -18.45 29.39 -15.13
N PRO A 442 -17.22 29.92 -14.90
CA PRO A 442 -16.93 30.67 -13.69
C PRO A 442 -17.74 31.96 -13.63
N VAL A 443 -18.44 32.15 -12.51
CA VAL A 443 -19.13 33.40 -12.19
C VAL A 443 -18.09 34.48 -11.91
N ARG A 444 -18.02 35.53 -12.74
CA ARG A 444 -17.26 36.76 -12.41
C ARG A 444 -18.03 37.52 -11.34
N LEU A 445 -17.48 37.62 -10.14
CA LEU A 445 -17.90 38.62 -9.16
C LEU A 445 -17.44 39.98 -9.67
N ARG A 446 -18.41 40.88 -9.95
CA ARG A 446 -18.16 42.31 -10.03
C ARG A 446 -18.15 42.89 -8.62
N HIS A 447 -17.28 43.87 -8.41
CA HIS A 447 -17.05 44.67 -7.20
C HIS A 447 -18.29 45.13 -6.49
#